data_49d35d2ac9b83a1a1ea57c1b715f61aa
#
_entry.id   49d35d2ac9b83a1a1ea57c1b715f61aa
#
_cell.length_a   1.000
_cell.length_b   1.000
_cell.length_c   1.000
_cell.angle_alpha   90.00
_cell.angle_beta   90.00
_cell.angle_gamma   90.00
#
_symmetry.space_group_name_H-M   'P 1'
#
loop_
_entity.id
_entity.type
_entity.pdbx_description
1 polymer ?
#
loop_
_entity_poly.entity_id
_entity_poly.type
_entity_poly.pdbx_seq_one_letter_code
_entity_poly.pdbx_strand_id
1 'polypeptide(L)'
;MVRKFIVMVGIIGFAYSSYAQTALTFEQSARKGVPFQHLDSLYKSAVHADTARAVFKTSTEQAALQKAYAQFLKKLGAYLQANNFKWEKPVRCFNRIYMAPNGTVEHFLFQFAPGQISAKKEKQFGSLLNEFVKTNIFGLTANEKFAQCSPVKYSD
;
A
#
# COMPACT_ATOMS: atom_id res chain seq x y z
N MET A 1 13.50 63.25 6.42
CA MET A 1 12.51 62.29 5.84
C MET A 1 13.17 60.96 5.65
N VAL A 2 12.91 59.99 6.52
CA VAL A 2 13.47 58.63 6.43
C VAL A 2 12.39 57.71 5.86
N ARG A 3 12.59 57.27 4.61
CA ARG A 3 11.71 56.33 3.94
C ARG A 3 11.97 54.91 4.47
N LYS A 4 11.04 54.33 5.23
CA LYS A 4 11.06 52.93 5.65
C LYS A 4 10.68 52.05 4.47
N PHE A 5 11.65 51.24 3.97
CA PHE A 5 11.37 50.14 3.04
C PHE A 5 10.85 48.93 3.84
N ILE A 6 9.60 48.56 3.63
CA ILE A 6 9.02 47.30 4.15
C ILE A 6 9.35 46.24 3.11
N VAL A 7 10.26 45.32 3.45
CA VAL A 7 10.54 44.12 2.64
C VAL A 7 9.49 43.06 3.02
N MET A 8 8.54 42.82 2.11
CA MET A 8 7.53 41.76 2.24
C MET A 8 8.16 40.45 1.80
N VAL A 9 8.57 39.60 2.76
CA VAL A 9 9.07 38.24 2.48
C VAL A 9 7.85 37.36 2.23
N GLY A 10 7.62 37.04 0.95
CA GLY A 10 6.61 36.07 0.55
C GLY A 10 7.04 34.64 0.93
N ILE A 11 6.37 34.03 1.90
CA ILE A 11 6.54 32.62 2.24
C ILE A 11 5.81 31.82 1.17
N ILE A 12 6.56 31.24 0.22
CA ILE A 12 6.04 30.27 -0.74
C ILE A 12 5.87 28.95 0.02
N GLY A 13 4.66 28.70 0.50
CA GLY A 13 4.29 27.42 1.09
C GLY A 13 4.26 26.34 0.02
N PHE A 14 5.26 25.45 0.00
CA PHE A 14 5.19 24.21 -0.76
C PHE A 14 4.10 23.33 -0.14
N ALA A 15 2.95 23.24 -0.79
CA ALA A 15 1.92 22.27 -0.47
C ALA A 15 2.46 20.87 -0.87
N TYR A 16 3.06 20.16 0.07
CA TYR A 16 3.31 18.75 -0.09
C TYR A 16 1.95 18.06 -0.13
N SER A 17 1.56 17.57 -1.31
CA SER A 17 0.42 16.66 -1.45
C SER A 17 0.77 15.37 -0.72
N SER A 18 0.44 15.32 0.56
CA SER A 18 0.49 14.09 1.36
C SER A 18 -0.59 13.15 0.83
N TYR A 19 -0.24 12.22 -0.03
CA TYR A 19 -1.15 11.13 -0.39
C TYR A 19 -1.47 10.37 0.90
N ALA A 20 -2.72 10.45 1.32
CA ALA A 20 -3.16 9.73 2.50
C ALA A 20 -3.02 8.23 2.25
N GLN A 21 -2.15 7.57 3.01
CA GLN A 21 -1.99 6.11 2.99
C GLN A 21 -3.33 5.46 3.33
N THR A 22 -3.82 4.60 2.45
CA THR A 22 -5.16 4.00 2.60
C THR A 22 -5.16 2.49 2.38
N ALA A 23 -5.95 1.80 3.19
CA ALA A 23 -6.28 0.39 2.97
C ALA A 23 -7.80 0.29 2.76
N LEU A 24 -8.21 -0.30 1.63
CA LEU A 24 -9.60 -0.34 1.17
C LEU A 24 -9.88 -1.68 0.48
N THR A 25 -11.13 -2.11 0.48
CA THR A 25 -11.53 -3.13 -0.49
C THR A 25 -11.53 -2.55 -1.91
N PHE A 26 -11.46 -3.40 -2.94
CA PHE A 26 -11.53 -2.94 -4.33
C PHE A 26 -12.80 -2.14 -4.61
N GLU A 27 -13.93 -2.57 -4.03
CA GLU A 27 -15.21 -1.87 -4.15
C GLU A 27 -15.19 -0.49 -3.48
N GLN A 28 -14.65 -0.40 -2.26
CA GLN A 28 -14.51 0.87 -1.54
C GLN A 28 -13.62 1.85 -2.30
N SER A 29 -12.52 1.36 -2.89
CA SER A 29 -11.61 2.14 -3.69
C SER A 29 -12.32 2.72 -4.94
N ALA A 30 -13.08 1.88 -5.66
CA ALA A 30 -13.86 2.32 -6.81
C ALA A 30 -14.91 3.37 -6.43
N ARG A 31 -15.64 3.17 -5.32
CA ARG A 31 -16.63 4.15 -4.81
C ARG A 31 -16.00 5.49 -4.41
N LYS A 32 -14.74 5.49 -4.01
CA LYS A 32 -13.99 6.72 -3.70
C LYS A 32 -13.37 7.39 -4.93
N GLY A 33 -13.67 6.91 -6.14
CA GLY A 33 -13.17 7.48 -7.40
C GLY A 33 -11.71 7.09 -7.72
N VAL A 34 -11.15 6.08 -7.03
CA VAL A 34 -9.78 5.58 -7.23
C VAL A 34 -9.82 4.08 -7.56
N PRO A 35 -10.46 3.67 -8.68
CA PRO A 35 -10.52 2.27 -9.06
C PRO A 35 -9.13 1.72 -9.37
N PHE A 36 -8.91 0.41 -9.18
CA PHE A 36 -7.60 -0.21 -9.37
C PHE A 36 -7.04 -0.02 -10.79
N GLN A 37 -7.89 0.07 -11.82
CA GLN A 37 -7.47 0.35 -13.20
C GLN A 37 -6.79 1.72 -13.32
N HIS A 38 -7.30 2.71 -12.59
CA HIS A 38 -6.67 4.03 -12.55
C HIS A 38 -5.31 3.96 -11.84
N LEU A 39 -5.24 3.27 -10.70
CA LEU A 39 -3.97 3.07 -9.98
C LEU A 39 -2.95 2.32 -10.86
N ASP A 40 -3.36 1.30 -11.60
CA ASP A 40 -2.48 0.57 -12.52
C ASP A 40 -1.90 1.43 -13.65
N SER A 41 -2.54 2.52 -14.01
CA SER A 41 -1.99 3.47 -14.97
C SER A 41 -0.91 4.38 -14.37
N LEU A 42 -0.86 4.50 -13.04
CA LEU A 42 0.07 5.37 -12.30
C LEU A 42 1.26 4.61 -11.70
N TYR A 43 1.11 3.30 -11.49
CA TYR A 43 2.11 2.45 -10.84
C TYR A 43 2.54 1.33 -11.78
N LYS A 44 3.83 1.22 -12.00
CA LYS A 44 4.39 0.16 -12.81
C LYS A 44 4.33 -1.19 -12.09
N SER A 45 4.19 -2.28 -12.81
CA SER A 45 4.19 -3.60 -12.18
C SER A 45 5.53 -3.88 -11.49
N ALA A 46 5.50 -4.41 -10.27
CA ALA A 46 6.73 -4.83 -9.59
C ALA A 46 7.47 -5.91 -10.40
N VAL A 47 6.73 -6.91 -10.91
CA VAL A 47 7.25 -7.97 -11.80
C VAL A 47 6.30 -8.12 -12.98
N HIS A 48 6.85 -8.33 -14.17
CA HIS A 48 6.07 -8.58 -15.39
C HIS A 48 6.87 -9.47 -16.35
N ALA A 49 6.19 -10.30 -17.14
CA ALA A 49 6.84 -11.15 -18.15
C ALA A 49 7.60 -10.31 -19.19
N ASP A 50 7.02 -9.19 -19.62
CA ASP A 50 7.73 -8.15 -20.37
C ASP A 50 8.52 -7.27 -19.37
N THR A 51 9.83 -7.40 -19.36
CA THR A 51 10.73 -6.67 -18.46
C THR A 51 10.68 -5.15 -18.63
N ALA A 52 10.27 -4.63 -19.80
CA ALA A 52 10.06 -3.19 -19.99
C ALA A 52 8.93 -2.64 -19.10
N ARG A 53 7.98 -3.50 -18.73
CA ARG A 53 6.83 -3.20 -17.87
C ARG A 53 7.08 -3.51 -16.39
N ALA A 54 8.23 -4.09 -16.05
CA ALA A 54 8.62 -4.44 -14.69
C ALA A 54 9.54 -3.38 -14.07
N VAL A 55 9.42 -3.17 -12.75
CA VAL A 55 10.37 -2.38 -11.96
C VAL A 55 11.56 -3.24 -11.56
N PHE A 56 11.31 -4.44 -11.04
CA PHE A 56 12.33 -5.42 -10.63
C PHE A 56 12.52 -6.44 -11.76
N LYS A 57 13.63 -6.31 -12.50
CA LYS A 57 13.84 -7.01 -13.79
C LYS A 57 14.68 -8.25 -13.67
N THR A 58 15.65 -8.24 -12.76
CA THR A 58 16.59 -9.34 -12.57
C THR A 58 16.11 -10.34 -11.51
N SER A 59 16.61 -11.57 -11.58
CA SER A 59 16.30 -12.59 -10.56
C SER A 59 16.69 -12.16 -9.15
N THR A 60 17.80 -11.43 -9.01
CA THR A 60 18.28 -10.89 -7.73
C THR A 60 17.31 -9.84 -7.17
N GLU A 61 16.86 -8.90 -8.01
CA GLU A 61 15.86 -7.88 -7.62
C GLU A 61 14.53 -8.52 -7.25
N GLN A 62 14.09 -9.53 -8.02
CA GLN A 62 12.85 -10.26 -7.73
C GLN A 62 12.93 -11.07 -6.44
N ALA A 63 14.08 -11.67 -6.14
CA ALA A 63 14.32 -12.34 -4.85
C ALA A 63 14.28 -11.33 -3.68
N ALA A 64 14.85 -10.16 -3.85
CA ALA A 64 14.77 -9.07 -2.85
C ALA A 64 13.31 -8.61 -2.64
N LEU A 65 12.54 -8.46 -3.72
CA LEU A 65 11.11 -8.14 -3.67
C LEU A 65 10.32 -9.19 -2.90
N GLN A 66 10.52 -10.49 -3.21
CA GLN A 66 9.84 -11.58 -2.51
C GLN A 66 10.16 -11.60 -1.02
N LYS A 67 11.43 -11.39 -0.66
CA LYS A 67 11.86 -11.31 0.74
C LYS A 67 11.21 -10.12 1.46
N ALA A 68 11.21 -8.94 0.85
CA ALA A 68 10.57 -7.75 1.41
C ALA A 68 9.07 -7.94 1.59
N TYR A 69 8.40 -8.56 0.60
CA TYR A 69 6.97 -8.85 0.65
C TYR A 69 6.63 -9.84 1.77
N ALA A 70 7.39 -10.93 1.89
CA ALA A 70 7.20 -11.90 2.97
C ALA A 70 7.39 -11.26 4.37
N GLN A 71 8.40 -10.40 4.52
CA GLN A 71 8.65 -9.67 5.77
C GLN A 71 7.53 -8.68 6.08
N PHE A 72 7.02 -7.98 5.09
CA PHE A 72 5.91 -7.04 5.25
C PHE A 72 4.63 -7.76 5.70
N LEU A 73 4.28 -8.90 5.08
CA LEU A 73 3.14 -9.72 5.49
C LEU A 73 3.34 -10.33 6.89
N LYS A 74 4.56 -10.73 7.25
CA LYS A 74 4.87 -11.20 8.60
C LYS A 74 4.66 -10.11 9.66
N LYS A 75 5.08 -8.87 9.36
CA LYS A 75 4.82 -7.71 10.25
C LYS A 75 3.33 -7.43 10.38
N LEU A 76 2.58 -7.52 9.28
CA LEU A 76 1.12 -7.39 9.30
C LEU A 76 0.48 -8.46 10.19
N GLY A 77 0.88 -9.73 10.04
CA GLY A 77 0.38 -10.82 10.89
C GLY A 77 0.64 -10.57 12.38
N ALA A 78 1.86 -10.17 12.74
CA ALA A 78 2.20 -9.83 14.13
C ALA A 78 1.38 -8.63 14.64
N TYR A 79 1.16 -7.61 13.81
CA TYR A 79 0.34 -6.45 14.16
C TYR A 79 -1.13 -6.84 14.40
N LEU A 80 -1.71 -7.67 13.53
CA LEU A 80 -3.07 -8.18 13.71
C LEU A 80 -3.21 -8.97 15.01
N GLN A 81 -2.26 -9.86 15.31
CA GLN A 81 -2.25 -10.63 16.54
C GLN A 81 -2.14 -9.73 17.79
N ALA A 82 -1.27 -8.72 17.77
CA ALA A 82 -1.12 -7.75 18.86
C ALA A 82 -2.40 -6.93 19.10
N ASN A 83 -3.25 -6.78 18.08
CA ASN A 83 -4.56 -6.12 18.17
C ASN A 83 -5.72 -7.10 18.37
N ASN A 84 -5.45 -8.31 18.84
CA ASN A 84 -6.46 -9.34 19.13
C ASN A 84 -7.33 -9.74 17.92
N PHE A 85 -6.83 -9.55 16.70
CA PHE A 85 -7.49 -10.02 15.49
C PHE A 85 -7.13 -11.49 15.27
N LYS A 86 -8.13 -12.35 15.09
CA LYS A 86 -7.97 -13.78 14.80
C LYS A 86 -8.73 -14.16 13.55
N TRP A 87 -8.11 -14.99 12.73
CA TRP A 87 -8.74 -15.48 11.51
C TRP A 87 -9.76 -16.60 11.78
N GLU A 88 -9.60 -17.38 12.86
CA GLU A 88 -10.42 -18.55 13.27
C GLU A 88 -10.29 -19.73 12.29
N LYS A 89 -10.08 -19.47 11.04
CA LYS A 89 -9.79 -20.45 9.99
C LYS A 89 -8.92 -19.80 8.91
N PRO A 90 -8.17 -20.58 8.13
CA PRO A 90 -7.43 -20.04 7.00
C PRO A 90 -8.35 -19.39 5.99
N VAL A 91 -8.02 -18.18 5.54
CA VAL A 91 -8.78 -17.41 4.55
C VAL A 91 -7.89 -17.02 3.37
N ARG A 92 -8.47 -16.96 2.18
CA ARG A 92 -7.79 -16.48 0.97
C ARG A 92 -8.18 -15.04 0.71
N CYS A 93 -7.17 -14.21 0.45
CA CYS A 93 -7.32 -12.80 0.12
C CYS A 93 -6.47 -12.50 -1.11
N PHE A 94 -6.95 -11.65 -2.00
CA PHE A 94 -6.15 -11.08 -3.06
C PHE A 94 -5.73 -9.67 -2.63
N ASN A 95 -4.43 -9.44 -2.57
CA ASN A 95 -3.83 -8.15 -2.23
C ASN A 95 -3.29 -7.45 -3.46
N ARG A 96 -3.47 -6.14 -3.52
CA ARG A 96 -2.85 -5.26 -4.50
C ARG A 96 -2.32 -4.03 -3.78
N ILE A 97 -0.99 -3.91 -3.72
CA ILE A 97 -0.31 -2.91 -2.90
C ILE A 97 0.43 -1.96 -3.83
N TYR A 98 0.19 -0.68 -3.68
CA TYR A 98 0.77 0.40 -4.46
C TYR A 98 1.74 1.19 -3.60
N MET A 99 2.98 1.30 -4.05
CA MET A 99 4.09 1.82 -3.26
C MET A 99 4.78 2.98 -3.97
N ALA A 100 5.11 4.00 -3.18
CA ALA A 100 6.04 5.05 -3.59
C ALA A 100 7.47 4.50 -3.72
N PRO A 101 8.38 5.20 -4.41
CA PRO A 101 9.77 4.78 -4.59
C PRO A 101 10.52 4.49 -3.28
N ASN A 102 10.20 5.18 -2.20
CA ASN A 102 10.78 5.00 -0.87
C ASN A 102 10.19 3.83 -0.06
N GLY A 103 9.28 3.05 -0.64
CA GLY A 103 8.59 1.95 0.03
C GLY A 103 7.37 2.35 0.88
N THR A 104 6.96 3.61 0.88
CA THR A 104 5.70 4.03 1.51
C THR A 104 4.54 3.36 0.78
N VAL A 105 3.65 2.70 1.53
CA VAL A 105 2.41 2.13 0.98
C VAL A 105 1.40 3.25 0.80
N GLU A 106 1.14 3.65 -0.44
CA GLU A 106 0.15 4.70 -0.76
C GLU A 106 -1.27 4.14 -0.78
N HIS A 107 -1.46 2.94 -1.39
CA HIS A 107 -2.74 2.24 -1.39
C HIS A 107 -2.55 0.74 -1.16
N PHE A 108 -3.35 0.16 -0.29
CA PHE A 108 -3.45 -1.28 -0.10
C PHE A 108 -4.87 -1.72 -0.41
N LEU A 109 -5.08 -2.31 -1.58
CA LEU A 109 -6.38 -2.88 -1.93
C LEU A 109 -6.41 -4.36 -1.58
N PHE A 110 -7.52 -4.81 -1.02
CA PHE A 110 -7.72 -6.21 -0.66
C PHE A 110 -9.12 -6.70 -1.01
N GLN A 111 -9.22 -8.00 -1.26
CA GLN A 111 -10.49 -8.65 -1.55
C GLN A 111 -10.47 -10.09 -1.02
N PHE A 112 -11.40 -10.41 -0.16
CA PHE A 112 -11.66 -11.79 0.24
C PHE A 112 -12.60 -12.46 -0.75
N ALA A 113 -12.45 -13.78 -0.94
CA ALA A 113 -13.42 -14.53 -1.70
C ALA A 113 -14.78 -14.52 -0.97
N PRO A 114 -15.91 -14.57 -1.71
CA PRO A 114 -17.25 -14.55 -1.11
C PRO A 114 -17.41 -15.61 0.00
N GLY A 115 -17.99 -15.22 1.13
CA GLY A 115 -18.27 -16.13 2.26
C GLY A 115 -17.04 -16.57 3.08
N GLN A 116 -15.84 -16.08 2.77
CA GLN A 116 -14.62 -16.43 3.52
C GLN A 116 -14.62 -15.84 4.93
N ILE A 117 -15.08 -14.60 5.09
CA ILE A 117 -15.21 -13.90 6.37
C ILE A 117 -16.52 -13.13 6.45
N SER A 118 -16.94 -12.76 7.67
CA SER A 118 -18.11 -11.91 7.85
C SER A 118 -17.80 -10.45 7.49
N ALA A 119 -18.82 -9.68 7.10
CA ALA A 119 -18.67 -8.24 6.82
C ALA A 119 -18.11 -7.47 8.03
N LYS A 120 -18.46 -7.86 9.27
CA LYS A 120 -17.88 -7.29 10.49
C LYS A 120 -16.39 -7.53 10.59
N LYS A 121 -15.93 -8.75 10.30
CA LYS A 121 -14.51 -9.13 10.35
C LYS A 121 -13.73 -8.47 9.21
N GLU A 122 -14.29 -8.35 8.02
CA GLU A 122 -13.68 -7.62 6.90
C GLU A 122 -13.49 -6.14 7.25
N LYS A 123 -14.50 -5.51 7.86
CA LYS A 123 -14.40 -4.11 8.33
C LYS A 123 -13.32 -3.95 9.40
N GLN A 124 -13.24 -4.88 10.36
CA GLN A 124 -12.20 -4.86 11.40
C GLN A 124 -10.80 -5.00 10.80
N PHE A 125 -10.61 -5.97 9.89
CA PHE A 125 -9.35 -6.14 9.16
C PHE A 125 -8.96 -4.88 8.40
N GLY A 126 -9.89 -4.30 7.63
CA GLY A 126 -9.65 -3.08 6.87
C GLY A 126 -9.23 -1.89 7.74
N SER A 127 -9.84 -1.74 8.92
CA SER A 127 -9.47 -0.69 9.88
C SER A 127 -8.06 -0.89 10.42
N LEU A 128 -7.70 -2.11 10.85
CA LEU A 128 -6.37 -2.44 11.35
C LEU A 128 -5.31 -2.30 10.25
N LEU A 129 -5.61 -2.76 9.04
CA LEU A 129 -4.72 -2.62 7.89
C LEU A 129 -4.46 -1.15 7.55
N ASN A 130 -5.50 -0.31 7.63
CA ASN A 130 -5.37 1.12 7.38
C ASN A 130 -4.45 1.82 8.40
N GLU A 131 -4.49 1.43 9.67
CA GLU A 131 -3.53 1.93 10.68
C GLU A 131 -2.14 1.35 10.47
N PHE A 132 -2.03 0.06 10.11
CA PHE A 132 -0.76 -0.60 9.86
C PHE A 132 0.04 0.08 8.74
N VAL A 133 -0.59 0.40 7.61
CA VAL A 133 0.11 1.00 6.47
C VAL A 133 0.63 2.42 6.77
N LYS A 134 0.02 3.15 7.69
CA LYS A 134 0.47 4.49 8.10
C LYS A 134 1.79 4.47 8.86
N THR A 135 2.11 3.37 9.52
CA THR A 135 3.26 3.24 10.42
C THR A 135 4.31 2.24 9.91
N ASN A 136 4.03 1.54 8.81
CA ASN A 136 4.91 0.51 8.27
C ASN A 136 5.18 0.74 6.78
N ILE A 137 6.45 0.75 6.43
CA ILE A 137 6.90 0.81 5.03
C ILE A 137 7.19 -0.59 4.50
N PHE A 138 7.18 -0.75 3.19
CA PHE A 138 7.45 -2.01 2.48
C PHE A 138 8.93 -2.34 2.51
N GLY A 139 9.83 -1.92 3.08
CA GLY A 139 11.23 -2.36 3.27
C GLY A 139 12.04 -2.61 1.99
N LEU A 140 11.58 -2.14 0.83
CA LEU A 140 12.27 -2.15 -0.44
C LEU A 140 12.01 -0.84 -1.17
N THR A 141 13.06 -0.25 -1.74
CA THR A 141 13.00 1.00 -2.52
C THR A 141 13.12 0.72 -4.01
N ALA A 142 12.63 1.63 -4.83
CA ALA A 142 12.71 1.57 -6.28
C ALA A 142 12.94 2.98 -6.87
N ASN A 143 13.22 3.06 -8.18
CA ASN A 143 13.39 4.34 -8.86
C ASN A 143 12.06 4.99 -9.28
N GLU A 144 10.98 4.23 -9.26
CA GLU A 144 9.65 4.65 -9.71
C GLU A 144 8.57 4.00 -8.84
N LYS A 145 7.34 4.53 -8.90
CA LYS A 145 6.17 3.96 -8.22
C LYS A 145 5.87 2.56 -8.77
N PHE A 146 5.54 1.62 -7.88
CA PHE A 146 5.28 0.25 -8.29
C PHE A 146 4.12 -0.39 -7.55
N ALA A 147 3.54 -1.41 -8.18
CA ALA A 147 2.45 -2.20 -7.63
C ALA A 147 2.85 -3.67 -7.52
N GLN A 148 2.60 -4.26 -6.36
CA GLN A 148 2.73 -5.70 -6.12
C GLN A 148 1.34 -6.29 -5.89
N CYS A 149 0.99 -7.32 -6.66
CA CYS A 149 -0.26 -8.06 -6.47
C CYS A 149 0.03 -9.54 -6.25
N SER A 150 -0.72 -10.16 -5.35
CA SER A 150 -0.66 -11.61 -5.13
C SER A 150 -1.87 -12.15 -4.38
N PRO A 151 -2.24 -13.42 -4.63
CA PRO A 151 -3.08 -14.16 -3.71
C PRO A 151 -2.29 -14.45 -2.42
N VAL A 152 -2.93 -14.29 -1.27
CA VAL A 152 -2.38 -14.54 0.06
C VAL A 152 -3.32 -15.45 0.84
N LYS A 153 -2.77 -16.38 1.60
CA LYS A 153 -3.51 -17.17 2.59
C LYS A 153 -3.14 -16.65 3.98
N TYR A 154 -4.12 -16.09 4.66
CA TYR A 154 -3.98 -15.68 6.05
C TYR A 154 -4.46 -16.78 7.00
N SER A 155 -3.76 -16.96 8.11
CA SER A 155 -4.13 -17.85 9.22
C SER A 155 -3.51 -17.34 10.51
N ASP A 156 -4.05 -17.77 11.66
CA ASP A 156 -3.46 -17.56 12.98
C ASP A 156 -2.17 -18.36 13.12
#